data_ebf96078098aa6c8378f3bc55b418a5d
#
_entry.id   ebf96078098aa6c8378f3bc55b418a5d
#
_cell.length_a   1.000
_cell.length_b   1.000
_cell.length_c   1.000
_cell.angle_alpha   90.00
_cell.angle_beta   90.00
_cell.angle_gamma   90.00
#
_symmetry.space_group_name_H-M   'P 1'
#
loop_
_entity.id
_entity.type
_entity.pdbx_description
1 polymer ?
#
loop_
_entity_poly.entity_id
_entity_poly.type
_entity_poly.pdbx_seq_one_letter_code
_entity_poly.pdbx_strand_id
1 'polypeptide(L)'
;MLATLLPAVAEVGSGKIVMSEFLGTAILLLLGGGVVATNLLPKSKGKGGGWLMINFGWGFAVLAGVYVAYTTGGHLNPAVTIAKVVAYMFDPAVTLNGPAIGEGGIAVTAANVAIYIVAQFLGAFVGAVLCWLTFKQHFDEDCDPALKLGVFSTGPEIRSYGWNTLTEAIGTFVLILWVFVSGYTTTAIGPLGVALIIVVIGTSLGGPTGYAINPARDLGPRIAHAVLPIKGKGGSDWGYSWVPVVGPILGAVVAVLVAYGSGLVTAA
;
A
#
# COMPACT_ATOMS: atom_id res chain seq x y z
N MET A 1 32.73 -15.12 -32.07
CA MET A 1 32.66 -15.45 -30.65
C MET A 1 33.04 -14.19 -29.88
N LEU A 2 32.12 -13.21 -29.84
CA LEU A 2 32.22 -12.04 -28.98
C LEU A 2 31.12 -12.25 -27.88
N ALA A 3 31.50 -12.87 -26.76
CA ALA A 3 30.72 -12.78 -25.56
C ALA A 3 30.82 -11.31 -25.13
N THR A 4 29.79 -10.54 -25.40
CA THR A 4 29.61 -9.20 -24.88
C THR A 4 29.63 -9.32 -23.35
N LEU A 5 30.73 -8.81 -22.78
CA LEU A 5 30.82 -8.52 -21.33
C LEU A 5 29.79 -7.43 -21.02
N LEU A 6 28.54 -7.79 -20.93
CA LEU A 6 27.56 -6.92 -20.21
C LEU A 6 28.04 -6.89 -18.76
N PRO A 7 28.27 -5.71 -18.19
CA PRO A 7 28.58 -5.63 -16.76
C PRO A 7 27.49 -6.36 -16.00
N ALA A 8 27.87 -7.26 -15.08
CA ALA A 8 26.93 -7.91 -14.19
C ALA A 8 26.08 -6.82 -13.52
N VAL A 9 24.76 -6.91 -13.64
CA VAL A 9 23.87 -5.95 -12.99
C VAL A 9 24.11 -6.08 -11.49
N ALA A 10 24.58 -5.01 -10.87
CA ALA A 10 24.93 -5.02 -9.46
C ALA A 10 23.70 -5.37 -8.63
N GLU A 11 23.87 -6.25 -7.63
CA GLU A 11 22.82 -6.56 -6.65
C GLU A 11 22.28 -5.27 -6.01
N VAL A 12 20.97 -5.24 -5.79
CA VAL A 12 20.32 -4.11 -5.13
C VAL A 12 20.65 -4.14 -3.64
N GLY A 13 21.57 -3.29 -3.20
CA GLY A 13 21.99 -3.22 -1.80
C GLY A 13 20.86 -2.77 -0.86
N SER A 14 20.95 -3.21 0.42
CA SER A 14 19.93 -2.95 1.45
C SER A 14 19.58 -1.46 1.61
N GLY A 15 20.55 -0.55 1.52
CA GLY A 15 20.32 0.90 1.58
C GLY A 15 19.41 1.39 0.46
N LYS A 16 19.55 0.84 -0.75
CA LYS A 16 18.70 1.19 -1.89
C LYS A 16 17.28 0.63 -1.72
N ILE A 17 17.16 -0.57 -1.13
CA ILE A 17 15.85 -1.15 -0.78
C ILE A 17 15.14 -0.26 0.25
N VAL A 18 15.82 0.11 1.35
CA VAL A 18 15.27 1.01 2.37
C VAL A 18 14.78 2.31 1.75
N MET A 19 15.62 3.01 1.00
CA MET A 19 15.28 4.32 0.44
C MET A 19 14.13 4.24 -0.56
N SER A 20 14.09 3.19 -1.39
CA SER A 20 13.06 2.99 -2.40
C SER A 20 11.68 2.77 -1.76
N GLU A 21 11.54 1.78 -0.88
CA GLU A 21 10.27 1.49 -0.20
C GLU A 21 9.86 2.62 0.76
N PHE A 22 10.81 3.22 1.47
CA PHE A 22 10.55 4.34 2.37
C PHE A 22 9.99 5.56 1.61
N LEU A 23 10.69 6.01 0.56
CA LEU A 23 10.27 7.20 -0.19
C LEU A 23 8.97 6.94 -0.95
N GLY A 24 8.85 5.77 -1.60
CA GLY A 24 7.62 5.41 -2.30
C GLY A 24 6.42 5.38 -1.38
N THR A 25 6.55 4.77 -0.19
CA THR A 25 5.45 4.72 0.79
C THR A 25 5.19 6.09 1.41
N ALA A 26 6.21 6.92 1.62
CA ALA A 26 6.01 8.29 2.11
C ALA A 26 5.22 9.14 1.10
N ILE A 27 5.53 9.04 -0.19
CA ILE A 27 4.76 9.71 -1.27
C ILE A 27 3.33 9.18 -1.33
N LEU A 28 3.15 7.86 -1.25
CA LEU A 28 1.83 7.25 -1.20
C LEU A 28 0.96 7.86 -0.08
N LEU A 29 1.49 7.95 1.15
CA LEU A 29 0.72 8.44 2.29
C LEU A 29 0.58 9.97 2.32
N LEU A 30 1.55 10.71 1.82
CA LEU A 30 1.42 12.15 1.64
C LEU A 30 0.27 12.48 0.69
N LEU A 31 0.22 11.84 -0.47
CA LEU A 31 -0.79 12.13 -1.49
C LEU A 31 -2.15 11.50 -1.18
N GLY A 32 -2.16 10.26 -0.70
CA GLY A 32 -3.39 9.55 -0.32
C GLY A 32 -4.07 10.18 0.90
N GLY A 33 -3.31 10.49 1.95
CA GLY A 33 -3.81 11.29 3.07
C GLY A 33 -4.22 12.69 2.62
N GLY A 34 -3.45 13.29 1.70
CA GLY A 34 -3.71 14.62 1.13
C GLY A 34 -5.06 14.73 0.44
N VAL A 35 -5.44 13.74 -0.39
CA VAL A 35 -6.78 13.77 -1.03
C VAL A 35 -7.89 13.63 -0.01
N VAL A 36 -7.70 12.81 1.04
CA VAL A 36 -8.69 12.67 2.11
C VAL A 36 -8.78 13.97 2.92
N ALA A 37 -7.65 14.60 3.28
CA ALA A 37 -7.63 15.90 3.94
C ALA A 37 -8.33 16.98 3.11
N THR A 38 -8.06 17.00 1.80
CA THR A 38 -8.73 17.91 0.85
C THR A 38 -10.23 17.74 0.85
N ASN A 39 -10.72 16.48 0.93
CA ASN A 39 -12.15 16.18 0.92
C ASN A 39 -12.84 16.44 2.26
N LEU A 40 -12.17 16.14 3.40
CA LEU A 40 -12.81 16.11 4.72
C LEU A 40 -12.60 17.38 5.55
N LEU A 41 -11.40 17.98 5.50
CA LEU A 41 -11.06 19.05 6.44
C LEU A 41 -11.77 20.37 6.12
N PRO A 42 -12.09 21.18 7.15
CA PRO A 42 -12.72 22.48 6.97
C PRO A 42 -11.89 23.42 6.09
N LYS A 43 -12.58 24.31 5.38
CA LYS A 43 -11.99 25.38 4.54
C LYS A 43 -11.07 24.90 3.41
N SER A 44 -11.01 23.59 3.15
CA SER A 44 -10.30 23.04 2.00
C SER A 44 -11.06 23.37 0.70
N LYS A 45 -10.34 23.69 -0.37
CA LYS A 45 -10.91 23.98 -1.69
C LYS A 45 -11.69 22.80 -2.28
N GLY A 46 -11.28 21.58 -1.95
CA GLY A 46 -11.92 20.34 -2.44
C GLY A 46 -12.86 19.70 -1.43
N LYS A 47 -13.26 20.43 -0.35
CA LYS A 47 -14.16 19.87 0.67
C LYS A 47 -15.47 19.41 0.06
N GLY A 48 -15.86 18.15 0.39
CA GLY A 48 -17.08 17.55 -0.16
C GLY A 48 -16.96 17.07 -1.60
N GLY A 49 -15.73 16.92 -2.14
CA GLY A 49 -15.48 16.41 -3.51
C GLY A 49 -15.92 14.95 -3.71
N GLY A 50 -16.23 14.24 -2.63
CA GLY A 50 -16.89 12.95 -2.63
C GLY A 50 -15.96 11.75 -2.74
N TRP A 51 -16.57 10.57 -2.63
CA TRP A 51 -15.88 9.29 -2.56
C TRP A 51 -15.07 8.99 -3.83
N LEU A 52 -15.57 9.38 -4.99
CA LEU A 52 -14.88 9.16 -6.26
C LEU A 52 -13.55 9.92 -6.32
N MET A 53 -13.52 11.18 -5.86
CA MET A 53 -12.29 11.96 -5.77
C MET A 53 -11.25 11.29 -4.87
N ILE A 54 -11.67 10.75 -3.72
CA ILE A 54 -10.80 10.02 -2.80
C ILE A 54 -10.20 8.81 -3.49
N ASN A 55 -11.01 8.01 -4.19
CA ASN A 55 -10.55 6.78 -4.83
C ASN A 55 -9.56 7.05 -5.97
N PHE A 56 -9.80 8.04 -6.82
CA PHE A 56 -8.83 8.45 -7.84
C PHE A 56 -7.54 8.99 -7.20
N GLY A 57 -7.67 9.79 -6.13
CA GLY A 57 -6.51 10.30 -5.41
C GLY A 57 -5.63 9.19 -4.84
N TRP A 58 -6.22 8.16 -4.22
CA TRP A 58 -5.48 6.99 -3.74
C TRP A 58 -4.85 6.19 -4.87
N GLY A 59 -5.56 5.94 -5.97
CA GLY A 59 -5.01 5.23 -7.12
C GLY A 59 -3.78 5.93 -7.70
N PHE A 60 -3.86 7.24 -7.91
CA PHE A 60 -2.73 8.02 -8.41
C PHE A 60 -1.61 8.24 -7.36
N ALA A 61 -1.94 8.24 -6.07
CA ALA A 61 -0.93 8.22 -5.01
C ALA A 61 -0.10 6.92 -5.03
N VAL A 62 -0.76 5.77 -5.26
CA VAL A 62 -0.08 4.48 -5.50
C VAL A 62 0.81 4.57 -6.74
N LEU A 63 0.31 5.09 -7.86
CA LEU A 63 1.09 5.29 -9.09
C LEU A 63 2.37 6.07 -8.81
N ALA A 64 2.25 7.24 -8.17
CA ALA A 64 3.40 8.09 -7.84
C ALA A 64 4.41 7.37 -6.94
N GLY A 65 3.93 6.67 -5.91
CA GLY A 65 4.77 5.89 -5.00
C GLY A 65 5.51 4.76 -5.69
N VAL A 66 4.83 4.00 -6.56
CA VAL A 66 5.44 2.89 -7.33
C VAL A 66 6.53 3.41 -8.27
N TYR A 67 6.32 4.54 -8.95
CA TYR A 67 7.36 5.15 -9.78
C TYR A 67 8.59 5.56 -8.97
N VAL A 68 8.43 6.09 -7.76
CA VAL A 68 9.55 6.43 -6.87
C VAL A 68 10.27 5.17 -6.38
N ALA A 69 9.53 4.08 -6.14
CA ALA A 69 10.05 2.82 -5.64
C ALA A 69 10.34 1.78 -6.75
N TYR A 70 10.57 2.20 -7.99
CA TYR A 70 10.72 1.31 -9.16
C TYR A 70 11.80 0.23 -8.97
N THR A 71 12.87 0.54 -8.26
CA THR A 71 14.00 -0.38 -8.02
C THR A 71 13.60 -1.63 -7.25
N THR A 72 12.64 -1.49 -6.33
CA THR A 72 12.17 -2.57 -5.44
C THR A 72 10.88 -3.23 -5.94
N GLY A 73 10.41 -2.86 -7.12
CA GLY A 73 9.11 -3.27 -7.62
C GLY A 73 7.95 -2.53 -6.99
N GLY A 74 8.23 -1.55 -6.11
CA GLY A 74 7.23 -0.65 -5.53
C GLY A 74 6.15 -1.37 -4.74
N HIS A 75 6.52 -2.20 -3.78
CA HIS A 75 5.53 -2.91 -2.95
C HIS A 75 4.67 -1.93 -2.16
N LEU A 76 5.30 -1.00 -1.41
CA LEU A 76 4.65 0.04 -0.58
C LEU A 76 3.62 -0.52 0.42
N ASN A 77 3.60 -1.85 0.59
CA ASN A 77 2.54 -2.58 1.24
C ASN A 77 3.06 -3.91 1.80
N PRO A 78 3.02 -4.13 3.11
CA PRO A 78 3.42 -5.40 3.71
C PRO A 78 2.65 -6.62 3.16
N ALA A 79 1.38 -6.47 2.78
CA ALA A 79 0.60 -7.56 2.21
C ALA A 79 1.14 -7.99 0.84
N VAL A 80 1.60 -7.05 -0.01
CA VAL A 80 2.31 -7.35 -1.27
C VAL A 80 3.62 -8.07 -1.00
N THR A 81 4.39 -7.61 -0.01
CA THR A 81 5.66 -8.24 0.37
C THR A 81 5.45 -9.67 0.85
N ILE A 82 4.46 -9.92 1.69
CA ILE A 82 4.09 -11.27 2.15
C ILE A 82 3.58 -12.14 0.98
N ALA A 83 2.82 -11.58 0.04
CA ALA A 83 2.41 -12.31 -1.17
C ALA A 83 3.63 -12.85 -1.95
N LYS A 84 4.69 -12.06 -2.09
CA LYS A 84 5.94 -12.53 -2.72
C LYS A 84 6.63 -13.64 -1.93
N VAL A 85 6.60 -13.58 -0.59
CA VAL A 85 7.11 -14.66 0.27
C VAL A 85 6.32 -15.95 0.05
N VAL A 86 5.00 -15.87 0.01
CA VAL A 86 4.15 -17.04 -0.24
C VAL A 86 4.36 -17.58 -1.66
N ALA A 87 4.48 -16.71 -2.67
CA ALA A 87 4.75 -17.12 -4.04
C ALA A 87 6.10 -17.85 -4.18
N TYR A 88 7.13 -17.39 -3.46
CA TYR A 88 8.44 -18.05 -3.41
C TYR A 88 8.37 -19.50 -2.91
N MET A 89 7.37 -19.84 -2.08
CA MET A 89 7.17 -21.23 -1.63
C MET A 89 6.69 -22.16 -2.74
N PHE A 90 6.07 -21.62 -3.80
CA PHE A 90 5.61 -22.35 -4.99
C PHE A 90 6.62 -22.30 -6.11
N ASP A 91 7.35 -21.19 -6.23
CA ASP A 91 8.32 -20.95 -7.29
C ASP A 91 9.57 -20.25 -6.72
N PRO A 92 10.68 -21.01 -6.52
CA PRO A 92 11.94 -20.46 -6.01
C PRO A 92 12.62 -19.43 -6.95
N ALA A 93 12.15 -19.27 -8.19
CA ALA A 93 12.63 -18.23 -9.10
C ALA A 93 12.03 -16.85 -8.79
N VAL A 94 10.98 -16.78 -7.95
CA VAL A 94 10.35 -15.52 -7.52
C VAL A 94 11.35 -14.65 -6.76
N THR A 95 11.42 -13.38 -7.13
CA THR A 95 12.16 -12.33 -6.44
C THR A 95 11.20 -11.28 -5.89
N LEU A 96 11.67 -10.46 -4.95
CA LEU A 96 10.83 -9.39 -4.40
C LEU A 96 10.47 -8.34 -5.46
N ASN A 97 11.38 -8.00 -6.36
CA ASN A 97 11.19 -6.91 -7.34
C ASN A 97 10.90 -7.36 -8.79
N GLY A 98 10.86 -8.66 -9.05
CA GLY A 98 10.52 -9.24 -10.37
C GLY A 98 11.69 -9.75 -11.20
N PRO A 99 12.79 -9.02 -11.46
CA PRO A 99 13.94 -9.52 -12.22
C PRO A 99 14.59 -10.75 -11.59
N ALA A 100 15.19 -11.62 -12.39
CA ALA A 100 15.90 -12.80 -11.88
C ALA A 100 17.13 -12.41 -11.03
N ILE A 101 17.54 -13.32 -10.14
CA ILE A 101 18.79 -13.17 -9.38
C ILE A 101 19.95 -13.08 -10.38
N GLY A 102 20.83 -12.08 -10.22
CA GLY A 102 21.89 -11.77 -11.17
C GLY A 102 21.50 -10.77 -12.27
N GLU A 103 20.21 -10.49 -12.42
CA GLU A 103 19.65 -9.46 -13.33
C GLU A 103 19.08 -8.26 -12.55
N GLY A 104 19.55 -8.04 -11.33
CA GLY A 104 19.02 -7.02 -10.41
C GLY A 104 17.88 -7.49 -9.53
N GLY A 105 17.61 -8.81 -9.47
CA GLY A 105 16.61 -9.41 -8.61
C GLY A 105 16.97 -9.32 -7.13
N ILE A 106 15.99 -9.04 -6.29
CA ILE A 106 16.14 -9.00 -4.84
C ILE A 106 15.63 -10.33 -4.26
N ALA A 107 16.52 -11.10 -3.66
CA ALA A 107 16.21 -12.41 -3.11
C ALA A 107 15.15 -12.34 -1.99
N VAL A 108 14.28 -13.34 -1.95
CA VAL A 108 13.28 -13.51 -0.87
C VAL A 108 13.99 -14.12 0.34
N THR A 109 14.59 -13.26 1.15
CA THR A 109 15.22 -13.61 2.42
C THR A 109 14.53 -12.94 3.59
N ALA A 110 14.60 -13.51 4.79
CA ALA A 110 14.03 -12.89 5.98
C ALA A 110 14.55 -11.47 6.21
N ALA A 111 15.83 -11.21 5.92
CA ALA A 111 16.44 -9.88 6.04
C ALA A 111 15.83 -8.89 5.05
N ASN A 112 15.75 -9.23 3.75
CA ASN A 112 15.19 -8.35 2.75
C ASN A 112 13.71 -8.08 2.99
N VAL A 113 12.93 -9.11 3.35
CA VAL A 113 11.50 -8.98 3.71
C VAL A 113 11.32 -8.03 4.90
N ALA A 114 12.14 -8.17 5.94
CA ALA A 114 12.10 -7.28 7.10
C ALA A 114 12.46 -5.83 6.72
N ILE A 115 13.46 -5.63 5.86
CA ILE A 115 13.86 -4.30 5.36
C ILE A 115 12.70 -3.64 4.60
N TYR A 116 12.02 -4.37 3.69
CA TYR A 116 10.84 -3.86 2.99
C TYR A 116 9.77 -3.39 3.98
N ILE A 117 9.36 -4.28 4.88
CA ILE A 117 8.26 -4.00 5.82
C ILE A 117 8.58 -2.82 6.73
N VAL A 118 9.80 -2.77 7.30
CA VAL A 118 10.21 -1.67 8.17
C VAL A 118 10.26 -0.35 7.40
N ALA A 119 10.83 -0.34 6.19
CA ALA A 119 10.88 0.84 5.34
C ALA A 119 9.49 1.36 4.98
N GLN A 120 8.55 0.45 4.68
CA GLN A 120 7.15 0.78 4.39
C GLN A 120 6.45 1.44 5.58
N PHE A 121 6.58 0.90 6.79
CA PHE A 121 5.99 1.51 7.98
C PHE A 121 6.60 2.88 8.31
N LEU A 122 7.92 3.01 8.23
CA LEU A 122 8.59 4.29 8.44
C LEU A 122 8.18 5.32 7.37
N GLY A 123 8.13 4.92 6.11
CA GLY A 123 7.66 5.77 5.02
C GLY A 123 6.21 6.21 5.23
N ALA A 124 5.34 5.29 5.62
CA ALA A 124 3.95 5.58 5.90
C ALA A 124 3.78 6.60 7.03
N PHE A 125 4.54 6.43 8.12
CA PHE A 125 4.56 7.38 9.23
C PHE A 125 5.01 8.77 8.77
N VAL A 126 6.14 8.86 8.07
CA VAL A 126 6.69 10.15 7.59
C VAL A 126 5.76 10.80 6.57
N GLY A 127 5.20 10.05 5.63
CA GLY A 127 4.21 10.56 4.67
C GLY A 127 2.99 11.17 5.34
N ALA A 128 2.49 10.52 6.41
CA ALA A 128 1.39 11.05 7.22
C ALA A 128 1.76 12.33 7.98
N VAL A 129 2.99 12.41 8.52
CA VAL A 129 3.50 13.65 9.15
C VAL A 129 3.57 14.78 8.12
N LEU A 130 4.09 14.52 6.93
CA LEU A 130 4.17 15.52 5.85
C LEU A 130 2.76 15.96 5.39
N CYS A 131 1.81 15.03 5.31
CA CYS A 131 0.41 15.36 5.04
C CYS A 131 -0.16 16.30 6.12
N TRP A 132 0.03 15.98 7.40
CA TRP A 132 -0.37 16.84 8.50
C TRP A 132 0.25 18.23 8.42
N LEU A 133 1.55 18.33 8.14
CA LEU A 133 2.24 19.63 7.98
C LEU A 133 1.66 20.43 6.82
N THR A 134 1.36 19.78 5.70
CA THR A 134 0.75 20.42 4.52
C THR A 134 -0.63 21.02 4.84
N PHE A 135 -1.42 20.31 5.66
CA PHE A 135 -2.78 20.71 6.03
C PHE A 135 -2.87 21.27 7.46
N LYS A 136 -1.74 21.68 8.07
CA LYS A 136 -1.67 22.07 9.49
C LYS A 136 -2.77 23.04 9.92
N GLN A 137 -3.00 24.11 9.17
CA GLN A 137 -4.02 25.11 9.50
C GLN A 137 -5.45 24.55 9.39
N HIS A 138 -5.69 23.62 8.46
CA HIS A 138 -6.99 22.95 8.32
C HIS A 138 -7.26 21.97 9.47
N PHE A 139 -6.20 21.30 9.97
CA PHE A 139 -6.29 20.47 11.17
C PHE A 139 -6.54 21.26 12.46
N ASP A 140 -6.15 22.53 12.50
CA ASP A 140 -6.38 23.41 13.65
C ASP A 140 -7.81 23.96 13.71
N GLU A 141 -8.58 23.87 12.60
CA GLU A 141 -10.00 24.21 12.59
C GLU A 141 -10.81 23.21 13.41
N ASP A 142 -11.91 23.71 13.97
CA ASP A 142 -12.83 22.87 14.74
C ASP A 142 -13.69 22.02 13.78
N CYS A 143 -13.64 20.72 13.96
CA CYS A 143 -14.46 19.75 13.24
C CYS A 143 -14.56 18.45 14.04
N ASP A 144 -15.40 17.53 13.58
CA ASP A 144 -15.52 16.19 14.16
C ASP A 144 -14.15 15.52 14.20
N PRO A 145 -13.68 15.02 15.35
CA PRO A 145 -12.43 14.27 15.49
C PRO A 145 -12.32 13.07 14.54
N ALA A 146 -13.44 12.45 14.18
CA ALA A 146 -13.47 11.32 13.24
C ALA A 146 -12.99 11.74 11.83
N LEU A 147 -13.25 12.98 11.40
CA LEU A 147 -12.74 13.49 10.12
C LEU A 147 -11.22 13.64 10.14
N LYS A 148 -10.66 14.06 11.29
CA LYS A 148 -9.20 14.16 11.47
C LYS A 148 -8.54 12.80 11.45
N LEU A 149 -9.10 11.81 12.17
CA LEU A 149 -8.62 10.43 12.14
C LEU A 149 -8.73 9.82 10.75
N GLY A 150 -9.83 10.08 10.03
CA GLY A 150 -10.07 9.56 8.67
C GLY A 150 -9.01 9.96 7.65
N VAL A 151 -8.26 11.05 7.86
CA VAL A 151 -7.12 11.42 7.02
C VAL A 151 -5.95 10.45 7.18
N PHE A 152 -5.79 9.88 8.37
CA PHE A 152 -4.66 9.01 8.72
C PHE A 152 -4.96 7.53 8.51
N SER A 153 -6.10 7.06 9.01
CA SER A 153 -6.41 5.63 9.04
C SER A 153 -7.85 5.34 8.64
N THR A 154 -8.08 4.08 8.28
CA THR A 154 -9.42 3.61 7.93
C THR A 154 -10.22 3.25 9.18
N GLY A 155 -11.53 3.26 9.03
CA GLY A 155 -12.48 2.81 10.02
C GLY A 155 -13.74 2.32 9.34
N PRO A 156 -14.50 1.39 9.96
CA PRO A 156 -15.70 0.86 9.35
C PRO A 156 -16.89 1.81 9.54
N GLU A 157 -17.76 1.92 8.56
CA GLU A 157 -19.05 2.57 8.70
C GLU A 157 -19.97 1.78 9.65
N ILE A 158 -19.89 0.46 9.60
CA ILE A 158 -20.58 -0.45 10.53
C ILE A 158 -19.52 -1.34 11.18
N ARG A 159 -19.37 -1.18 12.51
CA ARG A 159 -18.36 -1.94 13.26
C ARG A 159 -18.79 -3.38 13.49
N SER A 160 -18.12 -4.27 12.79
CA SER A 160 -18.22 -5.73 12.94
C SER A 160 -16.90 -6.37 12.58
N TYR A 161 -16.05 -6.62 13.55
CA TYR A 161 -14.66 -7.01 13.33
C TYR A 161 -14.49 -8.17 12.35
N GLY A 162 -15.31 -9.23 12.46
CA GLY A 162 -15.26 -10.38 11.56
C GLY A 162 -15.58 -10.00 10.10
N TRP A 163 -16.70 -9.29 9.90
CA TRP A 163 -17.09 -8.84 8.55
C TRP A 163 -16.14 -7.79 7.99
N ASN A 164 -15.66 -6.87 8.84
CA ASN A 164 -14.69 -5.87 8.39
C ASN A 164 -13.36 -6.53 7.99
N THR A 165 -12.89 -7.55 8.74
CA THR A 165 -11.69 -8.33 8.37
C THR A 165 -11.89 -9.07 7.04
N LEU A 166 -13.07 -9.66 6.83
CA LEU A 166 -13.40 -10.31 5.57
C LEU A 166 -13.43 -9.32 4.40
N THR A 167 -14.00 -8.12 4.60
CA THR A 167 -14.00 -7.06 3.56
C THR A 167 -12.58 -6.65 3.17
N GLU A 168 -11.70 -6.42 4.15
CA GLU A 168 -10.29 -6.10 3.90
C GLU A 168 -9.56 -7.25 3.21
N ALA A 169 -9.86 -8.51 3.58
CA ALA A 169 -9.30 -9.69 2.93
C ALA A 169 -9.76 -9.80 1.46
N ILE A 170 -11.04 -9.59 1.18
CA ILE A 170 -11.57 -9.63 -0.19
C ILE A 170 -10.95 -8.52 -1.04
N GLY A 171 -10.90 -7.28 -0.55
CA GLY A 171 -10.28 -6.16 -1.28
C GLY A 171 -8.81 -6.42 -1.59
N THR A 172 -8.06 -6.96 -0.61
CA THR A 172 -6.64 -7.30 -0.81
C THR A 172 -6.46 -8.51 -1.72
N PHE A 173 -7.34 -9.52 -1.62
CA PHE A 173 -7.36 -10.66 -2.55
C PHE A 173 -7.45 -10.17 -4.00
N VAL A 174 -8.39 -9.27 -4.30
CA VAL A 174 -8.55 -8.70 -5.65
C VAL A 174 -7.28 -7.98 -6.11
N LEU A 175 -6.68 -7.16 -5.23
CA LEU A 175 -5.44 -6.45 -5.53
C LEU A 175 -4.30 -7.42 -5.87
N ILE A 176 -4.05 -8.38 -5.00
CA ILE A 176 -2.91 -9.30 -5.15
C ILE A 176 -3.10 -10.25 -6.33
N LEU A 177 -4.29 -10.82 -6.49
CA LEU A 177 -4.57 -11.66 -7.66
C LEU A 177 -4.33 -10.88 -8.95
N TRP A 178 -4.83 -9.65 -9.05
CA TRP A 178 -4.62 -8.80 -10.21
C TRP A 178 -3.12 -8.52 -10.45
N VAL A 179 -2.35 -8.19 -9.41
CA VAL A 179 -0.89 -7.95 -9.51
C VAL A 179 -0.17 -9.17 -10.08
N PHE A 180 -0.52 -10.38 -9.64
CA PHE A 180 0.11 -11.61 -10.10
C PHE A 180 -0.25 -11.98 -11.55
N VAL A 181 -1.49 -11.72 -11.99
CA VAL A 181 -1.95 -12.12 -13.32
C VAL A 181 -1.78 -11.03 -14.39
N SER A 182 -1.62 -9.77 -14.00
CA SER A 182 -1.56 -8.63 -14.95
C SER A 182 -0.37 -8.70 -15.91
N GLY A 183 0.74 -9.29 -15.48
CA GLY A 183 1.93 -9.50 -16.32
C GLY A 183 1.73 -10.49 -17.49
N TYR A 184 0.70 -11.31 -17.43
CA TYR A 184 0.37 -12.28 -18.49
C TYR A 184 -0.54 -11.70 -19.59
N THR A 185 -1.01 -10.46 -19.41
CA THR A 185 -1.80 -9.79 -20.43
C THR A 185 -0.89 -9.16 -21.51
N THR A 186 -1.38 -9.12 -22.75
CA THR A 186 -0.65 -8.47 -23.85
C THR A 186 -0.59 -6.96 -23.72
N THR A 187 -1.39 -6.36 -22.86
CA THR A 187 -1.47 -4.92 -22.60
C THR A 187 -0.58 -4.56 -21.42
N ALA A 188 0.65 -4.16 -21.67
CA ALA A 188 1.61 -3.79 -20.64
C ALA A 188 1.41 -2.33 -20.19
N ILE A 189 0.41 -2.07 -19.32
CA ILE A 189 0.17 -0.73 -18.77
C ILE A 189 0.92 -0.46 -17.45
N GLY A 190 1.66 -1.46 -16.95
CA GLY A 190 2.56 -1.33 -15.80
C GLY A 190 1.91 -0.71 -14.57
N PRO A 191 2.59 0.24 -13.90
CA PRO A 191 2.08 0.86 -12.67
C PRO A 191 0.76 1.59 -12.82
N LEU A 192 0.39 2.05 -14.03
CA LEU A 192 -0.93 2.64 -14.27
C LEU A 192 -2.04 1.61 -14.03
N GLY A 193 -1.83 0.36 -14.40
CA GLY A 193 -2.77 -0.72 -14.11
C GLY A 193 -2.98 -0.92 -12.62
N VAL A 194 -1.90 -0.82 -11.82
CA VAL A 194 -2.01 -0.86 -10.35
C VAL A 194 -2.85 0.30 -9.82
N ALA A 195 -2.66 1.51 -10.35
CA ALA A 195 -3.49 2.66 -9.98
C ALA A 195 -4.97 2.42 -10.28
N LEU A 196 -5.28 1.90 -11.46
CA LEU A 196 -6.65 1.63 -11.89
C LEU A 196 -7.33 0.57 -11.03
N ILE A 197 -6.64 -0.52 -10.68
CA ILE A 197 -7.25 -1.55 -9.82
C ILE A 197 -7.49 -1.01 -8.40
N ILE A 198 -6.65 -0.12 -7.86
CA ILE A 198 -6.91 0.56 -6.59
C ILE A 198 -8.17 1.42 -6.69
N VAL A 199 -8.35 2.20 -7.78
CA VAL A 199 -9.59 2.99 -7.99
C VAL A 199 -10.81 2.05 -8.03
N VAL A 200 -10.73 0.93 -8.75
CA VAL A 200 -11.82 -0.04 -8.85
C VAL A 200 -12.17 -0.65 -7.48
N ILE A 201 -11.16 -1.08 -6.71
CA ILE A 201 -11.39 -1.62 -5.37
C ILE A 201 -12.04 -0.55 -4.47
N GLY A 202 -11.53 0.67 -4.48
CA GLY A 202 -12.05 1.75 -3.67
C GLY A 202 -13.50 2.09 -4.01
N THR A 203 -13.83 2.19 -5.29
CA THR A 203 -15.19 2.52 -5.75
C THR A 203 -16.20 1.39 -5.52
N SER A 204 -15.75 0.13 -5.60
CA SER A 204 -16.64 -1.03 -5.60
C SER A 204 -16.71 -1.73 -4.25
N LEU A 205 -15.62 -1.80 -3.49
CA LEU A 205 -15.47 -2.57 -2.26
C LEU A 205 -15.11 -1.71 -1.04
N GLY A 206 -14.76 -0.44 -1.24
CA GLY A 206 -14.25 0.43 -0.19
C GLY A 206 -15.30 0.96 0.78
N GLY A 207 -16.58 0.95 0.41
CA GLY A 207 -17.65 1.51 1.21
C GLY A 207 -17.74 0.99 2.65
N PRO A 208 -17.58 -0.30 2.92
CA PRO A 208 -17.73 -0.84 4.29
C PRO A 208 -16.63 -0.43 5.27
N THR A 209 -15.35 -0.32 4.82
CA THR A 209 -14.18 -0.20 5.71
C THR A 209 -13.23 0.93 5.36
N GLY A 210 -13.36 1.54 4.20
CA GLY A 210 -12.38 2.48 3.69
C GLY A 210 -11.19 1.80 2.99
N TYR A 211 -11.29 0.49 2.67
CA TYR A 211 -10.32 -0.31 1.90
C TYR A 211 -8.85 -0.01 2.24
N ALA A 212 -8.45 -0.29 3.46
CA ALA A 212 -7.04 -0.15 3.84
C ALA A 212 -6.14 -0.98 2.93
N ILE A 213 -6.47 -2.26 2.74
CA ILE A 213 -5.80 -3.25 1.88
C ILE A 213 -4.26 -3.24 1.96
N ASN A 214 -3.73 -2.59 2.99
CA ASN A 214 -2.32 -2.32 3.19
C ASN A 214 -2.04 -2.03 4.67
N PRO A 215 -1.36 -2.92 5.39
CA PRO A 215 -1.05 -2.72 6.81
C PRO A 215 -0.26 -1.45 7.11
N ALA A 216 0.71 -1.08 6.25
CA ALA A 216 1.51 0.13 6.47
C ALA A 216 0.70 1.41 6.25
N ARG A 217 -0.22 1.40 5.26
CA ARG A 217 -1.09 2.53 4.93
C ARG A 217 -2.06 2.88 6.05
N ASP A 218 -2.39 1.94 6.92
CA ASP A 218 -3.25 2.20 8.07
C ASP A 218 -2.47 2.42 9.37
N LEU A 219 -1.64 1.44 9.77
CA LEU A 219 -0.98 1.47 11.07
C LEU A 219 0.09 2.55 11.19
N GLY A 220 0.87 2.82 10.14
CA GLY A 220 1.88 3.89 10.15
C GLY A 220 1.27 5.27 10.41
N PRO A 221 0.27 5.71 9.63
CA PRO A 221 -0.43 6.97 9.88
C PRO A 221 -1.25 6.97 11.19
N ARG A 222 -1.80 5.85 11.62
CA ARG A 222 -2.49 5.74 12.91
C ARG A 222 -1.55 6.05 14.07
N ILE A 223 -0.31 5.57 14.01
CA ILE A 223 0.74 5.92 14.97
C ILE A 223 1.04 7.42 14.87
N ALA A 224 1.18 7.99 13.67
CA ALA A 224 1.38 9.42 13.48
C ALA A 224 0.24 10.23 14.11
N HIS A 225 -1.03 9.87 13.85
CA HIS A 225 -2.18 10.50 14.50
C HIS A 225 -2.10 10.45 16.02
N ALA A 226 -1.67 9.32 16.59
CA ALA A 226 -1.57 9.17 18.05
C ALA A 226 -0.55 10.14 18.67
N VAL A 227 0.61 10.33 18.03
CA VAL A 227 1.73 11.11 18.61
C VAL A 227 1.73 12.58 18.20
N LEU A 228 1.14 12.94 17.06
CA LEU A 228 1.13 14.32 16.57
C LEU A 228 0.24 15.22 17.44
N PRO A 229 0.64 16.50 17.66
CA PRO A 229 -0.13 17.47 18.43
C PRO A 229 -1.28 18.07 17.60
N ILE A 230 -2.25 17.26 17.22
CA ILE A 230 -3.41 17.67 16.43
C ILE A 230 -4.49 18.18 17.38
N LYS A 231 -4.91 19.44 17.22
CA LYS A 231 -5.94 20.07 18.03
C LYS A 231 -7.26 19.30 17.90
N GLY A 232 -7.86 18.86 19.02
CA GLY A 232 -9.17 18.20 19.03
C GLY A 232 -9.25 16.89 18.23
N LYS A 233 -8.16 16.09 18.16
CA LYS A 233 -8.08 14.88 17.34
C LYS A 233 -8.86 13.67 17.84
N GLY A 234 -9.20 13.64 19.12
CA GLY A 234 -9.81 12.45 19.74
C GLY A 234 -8.86 11.25 19.86
N GLY A 235 -9.41 10.05 19.97
CA GLY A 235 -8.66 8.79 20.00
C GLY A 235 -8.22 8.31 18.61
N SER A 236 -7.25 7.38 18.59
CA SER A 236 -6.73 6.79 17.34
C SER A 236 -7.35 5.44 16.98
N ASP A 237 -8.43 5.05 17.63
CA ASP A 237 -9.19 3.80 17.39
C ASP A 237 -8.32 2.53 17.34
N TRP A 238 -7.49 2.35 18.36
CA TRP A 238 -6.58 1.20 18.45
C TRP A 238 -7.30 -0.15 18.49
N GLY A 239 -8.53 -0.19 18.99
CA GLY A 239 -9.34 -1.41 18.98
C GLY A 239 -9.62 -1.96 17.58
N TYR A 240 -9.58 -1.11 16.56
CA TYR A 240 -9.77 -1.50 15.16
C TYR A 240 -8.46 -1.78 14.42
N SER A 241 -7.33 -1.30 14.91
CA SER A 241 -6.04 -1.26 14.18
C SER A 241 -5.54 -2.62 13.65
N TRP A 242 -5.96 -3.72 14.25
CA TRP A 242 -5.58 -5.07 13.83
C TRP A 242 -6.31 -5.54 12.56
N VAL A 243 -7.52 -5.02 12.28
CA VAL A 243 -8.33 -5.41 11.11
C VAL A 243 -7.61 -5.08 9.80
N PRO A 244 -7.12 -3.83 9.58
CA PRO A 244 -6.36 -3.47 8.38
C PRO A 244 -4.94 -4.06 8.32
N VAL A 245 -4.56 -4.89 9.29
CA VAL A 245 -3.33 -5.70 9.26
C VAL A 245 -3.67 -7.14 8.90
N VAL A 246 -4.55 -7.77 9.66
CA VAL A 246 -4.87 -9.20 9.51
C VAL A 246 -5.65 -9.46 8.22
N GLY A 247 -6.68 -8.65 7.93
CA GLY A 247 -7.48 -8.80 6.72
C GLY A 247 -6.64 -8.80 5.44
N PRO A 248 -5.81 -7.76 5.21
CA PRO A 248 -4.94 -7.71 4.03
C PRO A 248 -3.96 -8.88 3.93
N ILE A 249 -3.35 -9.31 5.03
CA ILE A 249 -2.42 -10.47 5.00
C ILE A 249 -3.17 -11.74 4.60
N LEU A 250 -4.35 -11.99 5.18
CA LEU A 250 -5.17 -13.15 4.80
C LEU A 250 -5.57 -13.12 3.33
N GLY A 251 -6.04 -11.96 2.84
CA GLY A 251 -6.39 -11.78 1.43
C GLY A 251 -5.22 -12.03 0.50
N ALA A 252 -4.03 -11.55 0.86
CA ALA A 252 -2.81 -11.74 0.09
C ALA A 252 -2.41 -13.22 0.00
N VAL A 253 -2.42 -13.94 1.11
CA VAL A 253 -2.11 -15.39 1.14
C VAL A 253 -3.09 -16.16 0.27
N VAL A 254 -4.40 -15.94 0.44
CA VAL A 254 -5.43 -16.64 -0.35
C VAL A 254 -5.31 -16.33 -1.84
N ALA A 255 -4.98 -15.09 -2.21
CA ALA A 255 -4.79 -14.71 -3.62
C ALA A 255 -3.66 -15.49 -4.29
N VAL A 256 -2.52 -15.65 -3.61
CA VAL A 256 -1.39 -16.44 -4.12
C VAL A 256 -1.75 -17.91 -4.24
N LEU A 257 -2.39 -18.48 -3.21
CA LEU A 257 -2.85 -19.87 -3.24
C LEU A 257 -3.80 -20.12 -4.43
N VAL A 258 -4.71 -19.20 -4.70
CA VAL A 258 -5.62 -19.28 -5.85
C VAL A 258 -4.86 -19.13 -7.16
N ALA A 259 -3.94 -18.16 -7.28
CA ALA A 259 -3.19 -17.90 -8.51
C ALA A 259 -2.40 -19.13 -8.97
N TYR A 260 -1.64 -19.76 -8.06
CA TYR A 260 -0.87 -20.96 -8.35
C TYR A 260 -1.75 -22.22 -8.41
N GLY A 261 -2.68 -22.38 -7.48
CA GLY A 261 -3.57 -23.57 -7.42
C GLY A 261 -4.53 -23.70 -8.60
N SER A 262 -4.89 -22.58 -9.23
CA SER A 262 -5.74 -22.60 -10.46
C SER A 262 -4.94 -22.66 -11.76
N GLY A 263 -3.62 -22.58 -11.71
CA GLY A 263 -2.76 -22.53 -12.90
C GLY A 263 -2.79 -21.18 -13.65
N LEU A 264 -3.37 -20.13 -13.06
CA LEU A 264 -3.32 -18.78 -13.63
C LEU A 264 -1.89 -18.21 -13.65
N VAL A 265 -1.09 -18.65 -12.70
CA VAL A 265 0.36 -18.38 -12.63
C VAL A 265 1.06 -19.74 -12.56
N THR A 266 2.05 -19.96 -13.40
CA THR A 266 2.86 -21.18 -13.42
C THR A 266 4.23 -20.89 -12.79
N ALA A 267 4.76 -21.86 -12.05
CA ALA A 267 6.16 -21.85 -11.65
C ALA A 267 7.05 -21.92 -12.92
N ALA A 268 8.15 -21.17 -12.91
CA ALA A 268 9.11 -21.13 -14.01
C ALA A 268 9.98 -22.40 -14.08
#